data_32adf49a39ce619f66c55317fa2e92a9
#
_entry.id   32adf49a39ce619f66c55317fa2e92a9
#
_cell.length_a   1.000
_cell.length_b   1.000
_cell.length_c   1.000
_cell.angle_alpha   90.00
_cell.angle_beta   90.00
_cell.angle_gamma   90.00
#
_symmetry.space_group_name_H-M   'P 1'
#
loop_
_entity.id
_entity.type
_entity.pdbx_description
1 polymer ?
#
loop_
_entity_poly.entity_id
_entity_poly.type
_entity_poly.pdbx_seq_one_letter_code
_entity_poly.pdbx_strand_id
1 'polypeptide(L)'
;MAIEYLGLSAINGPMVVLEGVSGAAYDEIVEMVVDGNKKKLGRVIEVYEDKAIIQVFEGTEGLGLRNVHTRLTGHPMVLGVSEDMLGRTMNGTGVPIDGLGDIVPDKMLDVNGQPLNPVTREYPRNYIRTGISAIDGLMTLIRGQKLPIFSGNGLPHDQLAAQIVQQASLGDDSDEEFAIVFAAMGVKHDVADFFRRTFEESGVSEHVAMFINLANDPVVERLITPKIALTLAEYLAYEKGMHILVILTDMTSYAEALREVSSSKGEIPSRKGFPGYLYSDLASLYERAGIVAGRNGSVTQIPILTMPNDDITHPIPDLTGYITEGQIVLDRQLNSQSVYPPISVLPSLSRLMKDGIGEGYTRKDHQDVANQLFSCYAKVGDARALASVIGEDELSAIDKKYLEFGKAFEEHFIGQAHHENRSIIETLEIGWKLLRMLPREELDRIDTKVLDQYYEE
;
A
#
# COMPACT_ATOMS: atom_id res chain seq x y z
N MET A 1 40.66 10.01 -2.92
CA MET A 1 41.08 8.63 -3.23
C MET A 1 40.14 7.73 -2.46
N ALA A 2 39.36 6.88 -3.10
CA ALA A 2 38.53 5.90 -2.38
C ALA A 2 39.49 4.86 -1.76
N ILE A 3 39.35 4.62 -0.47
CA ILE A 3 40.12 3.59 0.24
C ILE A 3 39.45 2.25 -0.06
N GLU A 4 40.25 1.29 -0.52
CA GLU A 4 39.79 -0.07 -0.79
C GLU A 4 40.34 -1.00 0.30
N TYR A 5 39.47 -1.78 0.89
CA TYR A 5 39.80 -2.74 1.93
C TYR A 5 39.79 -4.15 1.35
N LEU A 6 40.84 -4.92 1.62
CA LEU A 6 40.98 -6.28 1.13
C LEU A 6 40.64 -7.29 2.20
N GLY A 7 39.69 -8.18 1.88
CA GLY A 7 39.26 -9.26 2.75
C GLY A 7 38.20 -8.84 3.76
N LEU A 8 37.66 -9.83 4.44
CA LEU A 8 36.64 -9.71 5.49
C LEU A 8 37.14 -10.44 6.74
N SER A 9 36.75 -9.98 7.92
CA SER A 9 37.12 -10.63 9.18
C SER A 9 36.18 -11.75 9.56
N ALA A 10 34.90 -11.60 9.23
CA ALA A 10 33.85 -12.61 9.49
C ALA A 10 32.66 -12.48 8.51
N ILE A 11 31.92 -13.58 8.34
CA ILE A 11 30.67 -13.64 7.60
C ILE A 11 29.66 -14.35 8.48
N ASN A 12 28.55 -13.68 8.80
CA ASN A 12 27.45 -14.20 9.64
C ASN A 12 26.09 -13.93 8.98
N GLY A 13 25.53 -14.95 8.32
CA GLY A 13 24.27 -14.79 7.58
C GLY A 13 24.39 -13.66 6.54
N PRO A 14 23.49 -12.69 6.52
CA PRO A 14 23.55 -11.57 5.55
C PRO A 14 24.56 -10.48 5.93
N MET A 15 25.34 -10.67 6.98
CA MET A 15 26.26 -9.67 7.52
C MET A 15 27.72 -10.08 7.32
N VAL A 16 28.57 -9.10 7.07
CA VAL A 16 30.01 -9.25 7.03
C VAL A 16 30.67 -8.23 7.97
N VAL A 17 31.84 -8.59 8.50
CA VAL A 17 32.64 -7.72 9.36
C VAL A 17 33.89 -7.31 8.61
N LEU A 18 34.13 -6.01 8.55
CA LEU A 18 35.32 -5.40 8.00
C LEU A 18 36.13 -4.79 9.16
N GLU A 19 37.40 -5.12 9.28
CA GLU A 19 38.31 -4.58 10.30
C GLU A 19 39.37 -3.64 9.67
N GLY A 20 39.98 -2.79 10.50
CA GLY A 20 40.95 -1.80 10.06
C GLY A 20 40.32 -0.65 9.27
N VAL A 21 39.01 -0.39 9.49
CA VAL A 21 38.27 0.64 8.77
C VAL A 21 38.38 1.98 9.48
N SER A 22 38.74 3.01 8.73
CA SER A 22 38.71 4.38 9.21
C SER A 22 37.68 5.20 8.43
N GLY A 23 36.81 5.93 9.14
CA GLY A 23 35.89 6.88 8.53
C GLY A 23 34.63 6.30 7.95
N ALA A 24 34.25 5.04 8.28
CA ALA A 24 32.95 4.49 7.95
C ALA A 24 31.87 5.24 8.69
N ALA A 25 30.77 5.52 8.00
CA ALA A 25 29.59 6.15 8.57
C ALA A 25 28.42 5.15 8.66
N TYR A 26 27.54 5.35 9.65
CA TYR A 26 26.29 4.59 9.76
C TYR A 26 25.42 4.81 8.52
N ASP A 27 24.81 3.75 8.01
CA ASP A 27 23.96 3.71 6.81
C ASP A 27 24.70 4.02 5.48
N GLU A 28 26.00 4.11 5.50
CA GLU A 28 26.82 4.29 4.31
C GLU A 28 26.78 3.06 3.41
N ILE A 29 26.67 3.26 2.11
CA ILE A 29 26.73 2.17 1.12
C ILE A 29 28.17 1.71 0.90
N VAL A 30 28.28 0.42 0.74
CA VAL A 30 29.53 -0.27 0.52
C VAL A 30 29.44 -1.09 -0.77
N GLU A 31 30.39 -0.91 -1.66
CA GLU A 31 30.57 -1.77 -2.82
C GLU A 31 31.56 -2.89 -2.49
N MET A 32 31.15 -4.12 -2.69
CA MET A 32 32.00 -5.30 -2.54
C MET A 32 32.19 -5.95 -3.90
N VAL A 33 33.44 -6.06 -4.34
CA VAL A 33 33.80 -6.72 -5.58
C VAL A 33 34.42 -8.07 -5.24
N VAL A 34 33.84 -9.12 -5.78
CA VAL A 34 34.30 -10.50 -5.64
C VAL A 34 35.08 -10.89 -6.87
N ASP A 35 36.00 -11.88 -6.78
CA ASP A 35 36.74 -12.43 -7.91
C ASP A 35 35.83 -12.64 -9.14
N GLY A 36 36.22 -12.08 -10.28
CA GLY A 36 35.46 -12.15 -11.53
C GLY A 36 34.49 -10.99 -11.79
N ASN A 37 34.65 -9.88 -11.10
CA ASN A 37 33.93 -8.62 -11.36
C ASN A 37 32.46 -8.61 -10.94
N LYS A 38 31.99 -9.56 -10.12
CA LYS A 38 30.65 -9.49 -9.51
C LYS A 38 30.69 -8.44 -8.41
N LYS A 39 29.86 -7.40 -8.58
CA LYS A 39 29.63 -6.39 -7.54
C LYS A 39 28.46 -6.83 -6.67
N LYS A 40 28.59 -6.66 -5.36
CA LYS A 40 27.51 -6.74 -4.38
C LYS A 40 27.48 -5.43 -3.61
N LEU A 41 26.27 -5.01 -3.26
CA LEU A 41 26.07 -3.83 -2.43
C LEU A 41 25.77 -4.22 -0.99
N GLY A 42 26.21 -3.40 -0.08
CA GLY A 42 25.87 -3.51 1.33
C GLY A 42 25.74 -2.13 1.96
N ARG A 43 25.29 -2.10 3.20
CA ARG A 43 25.28 -0.88 4.01
C ARG A 43 25.90 -1.12 5.36
N VAL A 44 26.54 -0.10 5.88
CA VAL A 44 27.09 -0.11 7.23
C VAL A 44 25.95 0.00 8.23
N ILE A 45 25.80 -1.00 9.11
CA ILE A 45 24.77 -1.04 10.13
C ILE A 45 25.30 -0.79 11.55
N GLU A 46 26.60 -1.00 11.76
CA GLU A 46 27.26 -0.69 13.02
C GLU A 46 28.69 -0.27 12.74
N VAL A 47 29.19 0.68 13.53
CA VAL A 47 30.56 1.16 13.47
C VAL A 47 31.15 1.09 14.88
N TYR A 48 32.27 0.41 15.00
CA TYR A 48 33.12 0.41 16.18
C TYR A 48 34.47 1.10 15.84
N GLU A 49 35.34 1.30 16.80
CA GLU A 49 36.59 2.06 16.64
C GLU A 49 37.33 1.82 15.31
N ASP A 50 37.59 0.57 14.95
CA ASP A 50 38.25 0.16 13.71
C ASP A 50 37.49 -0.91 12.92
N LYS A 51 36.21 -1.15 13.25
CA LYS A 51 35.40 -2.19 12.63
C LYS A 51 34.09 -1.62 12.13
N ALA A 52 33.63 -2.12 10.98
CA ALA A 52 32.29 -1.90 10.45
C ALA A 52 31.59 -3.22 10.22
N ILE A 53 30.33 -3.31 10.66
CA ILE A 53 29.44 -4.41 10.31
C ILE A 53 28.60 -3.94 9.13
N ILE A 54 28.66 -4.71 8.06
CA ILE A 54 28.03 -4.41 6.77
C ILE A 54 26.95 -5.46 6.52
N GLN A 55 25.74 -5.02 6.24
CA GLN A 55 24.64 -5.84 5.79
C GLN A 55 24.66 -5.90 4.27
N VAL A 56 24.79 -7.10 3.70
CA VAL A 56 24.87 -7.32 2.25
C VAL A 56 23.46 -7.48 1.66
N PHE A 57 23.13 -6.71 0.63
CA PHE A 57 21.77 -6.70 0.06
C PHE A 57 21.45 -7.97 -0.71
N GLU A 58 22.38 -8.43 -1.57
CA GLU A 58 22.18 -9.61 -2.41
C GLU A 58 22.62 -10.92 -1.73
N GLY A 59 22.76 -10.91 -0.40
CA GLY A 59 23.23 -12.06 0.36
C GLY A 59 24.75 -12.29 0.27
N THR A 60 25.26 -13.16 1.13
CA THR A 60 26.68 -13.40 1.32
C THR A 60 27.21 -14.61 0.52
N GLU A 61 26.38 -15.27 -0.27
CA GLU A 61 26.80 -16.39 -1.08
C GLU A 61 27.92 -15.98 -2.06
N GLY A 62 28.99 -16.77 -2.11
CA GLY A 62 30.15 -16.52 -2.94
C GLY A 62 31.16 -15.51 -2.37
N LEU A 63 30.86 -14.88 -1.22
CA LEU A 63 31.84 -14.09 -0.49
C LEU A 63 32.77 -15.01 0.28
N GLY A 64 34.07 -14.75 0.17
CA GLY A 64 35.10 -15.41 0.97
C GLY A 64 35.86 -14.39 1.80
N LEU A 65 36.52 -14.84 2.86
CA LEU A 65 37.27 -13.94 3.76
C LEU A 65 38.45 -13.22 3.08
N ARG A 66 38.93 -13.71 1.95
CA ARG A 66 40.15 -13.18 1.31
C ARG A 66 39.95 -12.68 -0.12
N ASN A 67 38.82 -12.94 -0.74
CA ASN A 67 38.56 -12.66 -2.16
C ASN A 67 37.64 -11.48 -2.40
N VAL A 68 37.45 -10.63 -1.40
CA VAL A 68 36.50 -9.50 -1.47
C VAL A 68 37.29 -8.21 -1.35
N HIS A 69 37.03 -7.30 -2.29
CA HIS A 69 37.50 -5.92 -2.25
C HIS A 69 36.35 -5.03 -1.87
N THR A 70 36.45 -4.32 -0.77
CA THR A 70 35.38 -3.50 -0.19
C THR A 70 35.71 -2.03 -0.29
N ARG A 71 34.80 -1.23 -0.84
CA ARG A 71 34.94 0.21 -0.98
C ARG A 71 33.75 0.92 -0.32
N LEU A 72 34.05 1.86 0.58
CA LEU A 72 33.07 2.79 1.15
C LEU A 72 32.73 3.88 0.12
N THR A 73 31.46 4.20 -0.04
CA THR A 73 31.01 5.19 -1.04
C THR A 73 30.94 6.61 -0.51
N GLY A 74 30.90 6.79 0.81
CA GLY A 74 30.79 8.10 1.46
C GLY A 74 29.38 8.67 1.51
N HIS A 75 28.36 7.89 1.11
CA HIS A 75 26.96 8.32 1.13
C HIS A 75 26.01 7.14 1.40
N PRO A 76 24.81 7.41 1.92
CA PRO A 76 23.76 6.40 2.07
C PRO A 76 23.27 5.93 0.69
N MET A 77 22.34 4.97 0.68
CA MET A 77 21.78 4.49 -0.57
C MET A 77 21.01 5.60 -1.30
N VAL A 78 21.34 5.76 -2.57
CA VAL A 78 20.69 6.73 -3.45
C VAL A 78 20.02 6.04 -4.63
N LEU A 79 18.91 6.61 -5.10
CA LEU A 79 18.23 6.22 -6.33
C LEU A 79 18.41 7.33 -7.37
N GLY A 80 18.81 6.95 -8.57
CA GLY A 80 18.71 7.83 -9.73
C GLY A 80 17.25 7.89 -10.19
N VAL A 81 16.62 9.05 -10.05
CA VAL A 81 15.21 9.27 -10.39
C VAL A 81 15.05 10.00 -11.71
N SER A 82 14.04 9.65 -12.48
CA SER A 82 13.63 10.28 -13.72
C SER A 82 12.15 10.02 -13.99
N GLU A 83 11.48 10.89 -14.73
CA GLU A 83 10.14 10.61 -15.27
C GLU A 83 10.14 9.40 -16.21
N ASP A 84 11.27 9.12 -16.88
CA ASP A 84 11.45 7.95 -17.75
C ASP A 84 11.37 6.61 -16.99
N MET A 85 11.25 6.62 -15.67
CA MET A 85 10.93 5.43 -14.86
C MET A 85 9.46 5.03 -14.96
N LEU A 86 8.58 5.92 -15.38
CA LEU A 86 7.19 5.56 -15.72
C LEU A 86 7.19 4.64 -16.94
N GLY A 87 6.33 3.64 -16.93
CA GLY A 87 6.30 2.60 -17.96
C GLY A 87 7.36 1.51 -17.82
N ARG A 88 8.22 1.58 -16.80
CA ARG A 88 9.34 0.67 -16.62
C ARG A 88 9.12 -0.30 -15.47
N THR A 89 9.72 -1.48 -15.61
CA THR A 89 9.77 -2.50 -14.56
C THR A 89 11.19 -2.64 -14.03
N MET A 90 11.35 -2.43 -12.73
CA MET A 90 12.63 -2.47 -12.01
C MET A 90 12.61 -3.57 -10.95
N ASN A 91 13.79 -4.03 -10.56
CA ASN A 91 13.94 -4.89 -9.40
C ASN A 91 13.79 -4.09 -8.08
N GLY A 92 13.92 -4.77 -6.94
CA GLY A 92 13.77 -4.14 -5.62
C GLY A 92 14.82 -3.07 -5.27
N THR A 93 15.90 -2.98 -6.02
CA THR A 93 16.93 -1.93 -5.85
C THR A 93 16.81 -0.79 -6.87
N GLY A 94 15.82 -0.84 -7.76
CA GLY A 94 15.59 0.21 -8.75
C GLY A 94 16.32 0.02 -10.08
N VAL A 95 16.90 -1.17 -10.31
CA VAL A 95 17.58 -1.50 -11.58
C VAL A 95 16.53 -2.02 -12.58
N PRO A 96 16.48 -1.50 -13.82
CA PRO A 96 15.56 -1.98 -14.86
C PRO A 96 15.77 -3.47 -15.16
N ILE A 97 14.64 -4.21 -15.27
CA ILE A 97 14.64 -5.65 -15.58
C ILE A 97 13.75 -5.98 -16.79
N ASP A 98 13.22 -4.96 -17.46
CA ASP A 98 12.31 -5.09 -18.61
C ASP A 98 13.05 -5.25 -19.97
N GLY A 99 14.36 -5.20 -19.97
CA GLY A 99 15.18 -5.33 -21.20
C GLY A 99 15.21 -4.07 -22.09
N LEU A 100 14.67 -2.95 -21.63
CA LEU A 100 14.62 -1.69 -22.39
C LEU A 100 15.87 -0.81 -22.18
N GLY A 101 16.90 -1.33 -21.48
CA GLY A 101 18.13 -0.62 -21.20
C GLY A 101 18.09 0.27 -19.94
N ASP A 102 19.21 0.91 -19.66
CA ASP A 102 19.38 1.75 -18.49
C ASP A 102 18.58 3.07 -18.62
N ILE A 103 18.15 3.58 -17.46
CA ILE A 103 17.46 4.88 -17.35
C ILE A 103 18.50 5.93 -16.98
N VAL A 104 18.54 7.04 -17.72
CA VAL A 104 19.38 8.19 -17.40
C VAL A 104 18.72 8.98 -16.27
N PRO A 105 19.33 9.10 -15.10
CA PRO A 105 18.70 9.81 -13.99
C PRO A 105 18.76 11.33 -14.17
N ASP A 106 17.67 12.02 -13.87
CA ASP A 106 17.65 13.48 -13.73
C ASP A 106 18.38 13.91 -12.46
N LYS A 107 18.27 13.11 -11.39
CA LYS A 107 18.78 13.43 -10.07
C LYS A 107 19.06 12.17 -9.26
N MET A 108 20.04 12.24 -8.35
CA MET A 108 20.30 11.20 -7.34
C MET A 108 19.68 11.62 -6.00
N LEU A 109 18.82 10.79 -5.44
CA LEU A 109 18.12 11.06 -4.17
C LEU A 109 18.38 9.97 -3.14
N ASP A 110 18.52 10.37 -1.88
CA ASP A 110 18.60 9.45 -0.75
C ASP A 110 17.29 8.66 -0.59
N VAL A 111 17.37 7.34 -0.56
CA VAL A 111 16.19 6.47 -0.49
C VAL A 111 15.50 6.49 0.89
N ASN A 112 16.21 6.93 1.94
CA ASN A 112 15.57 7.12 3.24
C ASN A 112 14.56 8.25 3.24
N GLY A 113 14.61 9.13 2.24
CA GLY A 113 13.75 10.28 2.11
C GLY A 113 14.02 11.34 3.17
N GLN A 114 13.25 12.41 3.10
CA GLN A 114 13.26 13.44 4.14
C GLN A 114 11.93 13.45 4.87
N PRO A 115 11.92 13.50 6.22
CA PRO A 115 10.67 13.63 6.94
C PRO A 115 9.93 14.90 6.49
N LEU A 116 8.66 14.75 6.12
CA LEU A 116 7.82 15.90 5.81
C LEU A 116 7.65 16.74 7.08
N ASN A 117 8.01 18.01 7.02
CA ASN A 117 7.77 18.92 8.13
C ASN A 117 6.25 19.02 8.39
N PRO A 118 5.75 18.69 9.57
CA PRO A 118 4.32 18.76 9.88
C PRO A 118 3.68 20.13 9.61
N VAL A 119 4.45 21.20 9.76
CA VAL A 119 3.97 22.59 9.53
C VAL A 119 3.75 22.88 8.04
N THR A 120 4.44 22.16 7.16
CA THR A 120 4.28 22.31 5.70
C THR A 120 3.28 21.34 5.09
N ARG A 121 2.67 20.46 5.87
CA ARG A 121 1.62 19.57 5.39
C ARG A 121 0.32 20.33 5.17
N GLU A 122 -0.28 20.13 4.03
CA GLU A 122 -1.65 20.56 3.76
C GLU A 122 -2.65 19.47 4.13
N TYR A 123 -3.84 19.90 4.55
CA TYR A 123 -4.90 18.95 4.89
C TYR A 123 -5.52 18.37 3.61
N PRO A 124 -5.59 17.03 3.47
CA PRO A 124 -6.14 16.38 2.29
C PRO A 124 -7.64 16.66 2.12
N ARG A 125 -8.08 16.95 0.88
CA ARG A 125 -9.49 17.28 0.60
C ARG A 125 -10.05 16.64 -0.66
N ASN A 126 -9.24 16.40 -1.69
CA ASN A 126 -9.72 15.86 -2.95
C ASN A 126 -9.67 14.34 -2.93
N TYR A 127 -10.64 13.67 -3.53
CA TYR A 127 -10.65 12.21 -3.59
C TYR A 127 -9.89 11.68 -4.80
N ILE A 128 -9.45 10.42 -4.68
CA ILE A 128 -8.98 9.60 -5.80
C ILE A 128 -10.07 8.58 -6.08
N ARG A 129 -10.54 8.56 -7.32
CA ARG A 129 -11.50 7.56 -7.79
C ARG A 129 -10.79 6.23 -7.98
N THR A 130 -11.30 5.17 -7.38
CA THR A 130 -10.80 3.80 -7.57
C THR A 130 -11.66 3.01 -8.55
N GLY A 131 -12.86 3.46 -8.84
CA GLY A 131 -13.84 2.75 -9.65
C GLY A 131 -14.52 1.57 -8.93
N ILE A 132 -14.24 1.41 -7.64
CA ILE A 132 -14.81 0.36 -6.77
C ILE A 132 -15.87 0.98 -5.86
N SER A 133 -17.14 0.60 -6.04
CA SER A 133 -18.27 1.21 -5.31
C SER A 133 -18.12 1.15 -3.79
N ALA A 134 -17.68 0.02 -3.25
CA ALA A 134 -17.49 -0.12 -1.80
C ALA A 134 -16.43 0.85 -1.27
N ILE A 135 -15.37 1.13 -2.03
CA ILE A 135 -14.32 2.08 -1.65
C ILE A 135 -14.82 3.50 -1.87
N ASP A 136 -15.16 3.86 -3.10
CA ASP A 136 -15.49 5.24 -3.47
C ASP A 136 -16.75 5.74 -2.75
N GLY A 137 -17.72 4.85 -2.50
CA GLY A 137 -18.99 5.19 -1.85
C GLY A 137 -18.94 5.25 -0.33
N LEU A 138 -18.17 4.38 0.34
CA LEU A 138 -18.27 4.19 1.79
C LEU A 138 -16.97 4.44 2.56
N MET A 139 -15.83 4.43 1.89
CA MET A 139 -14.50 4.64 2.50
C MET A 139 -13.56 5.36 1.53
N THR A 140 -14.06 6.43 0.94
CA THR A 140 -13.42 7.19 -0.13
C THR A 140 -11.96 7.51 0.16
N LEU A 141 -11.09 7.21 -0.81
CA LEU A 141 -9.66 7.49 -0.76
C LEU A 141 -9.41 8.98 -1.05
N ILE A 142 -8.71 9.65 -0.16
CA ILE A 142 -8.39 11.07 -0.28
C ILE A 142 -6.93 11.28 -0.69
N ARG A 143 -6.64 12.25 -1.54
CA ARG A 143 -5.27 12.57 -1.99
C ARG A 143 -4.37 12.86 -0.78
N GLY A 144 -3.21 12.25 -0.73
CA GLY A 144 -2.28 12.39 0.39
C GLY A 144 -2.57 11.52 1.61
N GLN A 145 -3.59 10.67 1.54
CA GLN A 145 -3.97 9.73 2.59
C GLN A 145 -3.15 8.43 2.55
N LYS A 146 -3.06 7.78 3.70
CA LYS A 146 -2.61 6.39 3.86
C LYS A 146 -3.82 5.53 4.20
N LEU A 147 -4.30 4.73 3.25
CA LEU A 147 -5.48 3.86 3.43
C LEU A 147 -5.10 2.41 3.13
N PRO A 148 -4.75 1.60 4.13
CA PRO A 148 -4.31 0.24 3.93
C PRO A 148 -5.46 -0.72 3.60
N ILE A 149 -5.13 -1.80 2.88
CA ILE A 149 -6.00 -2.95 2.69
C ILE A 149 -5.51 -4.09 3.60
N PHE A 150 -6.37 -4.51 4.51
CA PHE A 150 -6.15 -5.66 5.38
C PHE A 150 -6.77 -6.89 4.76
N SER A 151 -5.93 -7.75 4.22
CA SER A 151 -6.32 -9.00 3.56
C SER A 151 -6.01 -10.22 4.43
N GLY A 152 -6.31 -11.40 3.93
CA GLY A 152 -5.94 -12.70 4.48
C GLY A 152 -5.36 -13.61 3.40
N ASN A 153 -4.68 -14.66 3.80
CA ASN A 153 -4.12 -15.61 2.85
C ASN A 153 -5.20 -16.22 1.97
N GLY A 154 -4.98 -16.16 0.64
CA GLY A 154 -5.91 -16.70 -0.36
C GLY A 154 -7.12 -15.81 -0.66
N LEU A 155 -7.20 -14.60 -0.09
CA LEU A 155 -8.16 -13.59 -0.51
C LEU A 155 -7.66 -12.85 -1.76
N PRO A 156 -8.56 -12.30 -2.61
CA PRO A 156 -8.21 -11.74 -3.92
C PRO A 156 -7.67 -10.30 -3.84
N HIS A 157 -6.71 -10.04 -2.94
CA HIS A 157 -6.12 -8.70 -2.80
C HIS A 157 -5.24 -8.31 -3.98
N ASP A 158 -4.60 -9.27 -4.65
CA ASP A 158 -3.82 -9.00 -5.86
C ASP A 158 -4.72 -8.55 -7.01
N GLN A 159 -5.86 -9.21 -7.20
CA GLN A 159 -6.86 -8.83 -8.20
C GLN A 159 -7.45 -7.44 -7.90
N LEU A 160 -7.74 -7.16 -6.62
CA LEU A 160 -8.22 -5.84 -6.21
C LEU A 160 -7.17 -4.76 -6.43
N ALA A 161 -5.91 -5.01 -6.07
CA ALA A 161 -4.81 -4.09 -6.34
C ALA A 161 -4.65 -3.81 -7.83
N ALA A 162 -4.67 -4.84 -8.66
CA ALA A 162 -4.58 -4.72 -10.11
C ALA A 162 -5.75 -3.92 -10.68
N GLN A 163 -6.98 -4.15 -10.22
CA GLN A 163 -8.16 -3.40 -10.63
C GLN A 163 -8.06 -1.91 -10.25
N ILE A 164 -7.60 -1.60 -9.05
CA ILE A 164 -7.36 -0.22 -8.62
C ILE A 164 -6.33 0.46 -9.52
N VAL A 165 -5.21 -0.21 -9.84
CA VAL A 165 -4.19 0.36 -10.76
C VAL A 165 -4.76 0.64 -12.13
N GLN A 166 -5.60 -0.24 -12.66
CA GLN A 166 -6.22 -0.07 -13.98
C GLN A 166 -7.24 1.07 -14.04
N GLN A 167 -7.92 1.36 -12.93
CA GLN A 167 -9.11 2.22 -12.89
C GLN A 167 -8.88 3.54 -12.17
N ALA A 168 -7.85 3.65 -11.32
CA ALA A 168 -7.64 4.84 -10.50
C ALA A 168 -7.42 6.09 -11.34
N SER A 169 -8.05 7.19 -10.93
CA SER A 169 -7.95 8.50 -11.57
C SER A 169 -8.29 9.63 -10.58
N LEU A 170 -8.03 10.86 -11.00
CA LEU A 170 -8.36 12.07 -10.22
C LEU A 170 -9.80 12.56 -10.43
N GLY A 171 -10.61 11.81 -11.17
CA GLY A 171 -11.95 12.19 -11.63
C GLY A 171 -11.95 12.65 -13.09
N ASP A 172 -13.15 12.75 -13.67
CA ASP A 172 -13.32 12.91 -15.11
C ASP A 172 -12.98 14.34 -15.61
N ASP A 173 -12.96 15.33 -14.70
CA ASP A 173 -12.78 16.76 -15.02
C ASP A 173 -11.40 17.32 -14.59
N SER A 174 -10.43 16.47 -14.25
CA SER A 174 -9.11 16.93 -13.80
C SER A 174 -8.09 16.91 -14.93
N ASP A 175 -7.48 18.08 -15.22
CA ASP A 175 -6.32 18.22 -16.11
C ASP A 175 -4.98 17.95 -15.38
N GLU A 176 -5.01 17.56 -14.11
CA GLU A 176 -3.81 17.32 -13.31
C GLU A 176 -3.17 15.98 -13.68
N GLU A 177 -1.85 15.92 -13.66
CA GLU A 177 -1.11 14.70 -13.99
C GLU A 177 -1.20 13.67 -12.85
N PHE A 178 -1.52 12.43 -13.23
CA PHE A 178 -1.66 11.29 -12.31
C PHE A 178 -0.81 10.11 -12.76
N ALA A 179 -0.11 9.50 -11.84
CA ALA A 179 0.64 8.27 -12.11
C ALA A 179 0.64 7.35 -10.88
N ILE A 180 1.08 6.12 -11.09
CA ILE A 180 1.10 5.08 -10.07
C ILE A 180 2.51 4.55 -9.90
N VAL A 181 2.93 4.40 -8.64
CA VAL A 181 4.13 3.67 -8.28
C VAL A 181 3.70 2.39 -7.56
N PHE A 182 4.02 1.26 -8.17
CA PHE A 182 3.65 -0.06 -7.67
C PHE A 182 4.88 -0.80 -7.17
N ALA A 183 4.89 -1.23 -5.92
CA ALA A 183 5.97 -2.02 -5.34
C ALA A 183 5.45 -3.33 -4.78
N ALA A 184 6.00 -4.44 -5.29
CA ALA A 184 5.72 -5.79 -4.84
C ALA A 184 6.90 -6.34 -4.06
N MET A 185 6.67 -6.75 -2.80
CA MET A 185 7.70 -7.20 -1.87
C MET A 185 7.47 -8.66 -1.47
N GLY A 186 8.41 -9.52 -1.82
CA GLY A 186 8.36 -10.94 -1.48
C GLY A 186 7.26 -11.72 -2.19
N VAL A 187 6.88 -11.28 -3.39
CA VAL A 187 5.82 -11.93 -4.18
C VAL A 187 6.36 -13.13 -4.96
N LYS A 188 5.49 -14.08 -5.26
CA LYS A 188 5.83 -15.22 -6.13
C LYS A 188 5.97 -14.77 -7.57
N HIS A 189 6.68 -15.56 -8.38
CA HIS A 189 6.85 -15.28 -9.81
C HIS A 189 5.53 -15.18 -10.58
N ASP A 190 4.57 -16.05 -10.28
CA ASP A 190 3.25 -16.05 -10.91
C ASP A 190 2.45 -14.78 -10.58
N VAL A 191 2.57 -14.26 -9.35
CA VAL A 191 1.95 -13.01 -8.93
C VAL A 191 2.62 -11.81 -9.61
N ALA A 192 3.94 -11.79 -9.70
CA ALA A 192 4.68 -10.73 -10.42
C ALA A 192 4.31 -10.71 -11.91
N ASP A 193 4.25 -11.88 -12.56
CA ASP A 193 3.82 -12.01 -13.94
C ASP A 193 2.35 -11.62 -14.16
N PHE A 194 1.48 -11.93 -13.20
CA PHE A 194 0.08 -11.48 -13.21
C PHE A 194 -0.02 -9.96 -13.27
N PHE A 195 0.66 -9.24 -12.36
CA PHE A 195 0.63 -7.78 -12.37
C PHE A 195 1.20 -7.19 -13.67
N ARG A 196 2.36 -7.67 -14.11
CA ARG A 196 3.00 -7.17 -15.33
C ARG A 196 2.08 -7.33 -16.55
N ARG A 197 1.54 -8.53 -16.77
CA ARG A 197 0.63 -8.79 -17.90
C ARG A 197 -0.65 -7.97 -17.82
N THR A 198 -1.24 -7.90 -16.63
CA THR A 198 -2.48 -7.15 -16.41
C THR A 198 -2.30 -5.67 -16.75
N PHE A 199 -1.19 -5.06 -16.39
CA PHE A 199 -0.92 -3.65 -16.69
C PHE A 199 -0.57 -3.42 -18.17
N GLU A 200 0.17 -4.33 -18.80
CA GLU A 200 0.46 -4.30 -20.23
C GLU A 200 -0.83 -4.45 -21.07
N GLU A 201 -1.66 -5.44 -20.75
CA GLU A 201 -2.89 -5.74 -21.49
C GLU A 201 -3.96 -4.64 -21.36
N SER A 202 -4.01 -3.97 -20.22
CA SER A 202 -4.94 -2.86 -19.98
C SER A 202 -4.47 -1.52 -20.55
N GLY A 203 -3.23 -1.42 -21.00
CA GLY A 203 -2.66 -0.20 -21.55
C GLY A 203 -2.32 0.88 -20.52
N VAL A 204 -2.36 0.57 -19.21
CA VAL A 204 -2.01 1.53 -18.15
C VAL A 204 -0.52 1.55 -17.83
N SER A 205 0.25 0.61 -18.36
CA SER A 205 1.67 0.46 -18.07
C SER A 205 2.49 1.73 -18.23
N GLU A 206 2.17 2.59 -19.20
CA GLU A 206 2.88 3.86 -19.47
C GLU A 206 2.83 4.83 -18.28
N HIS A 207 1.81 4.72 -17.42
CA HIS A 207 1.63 5.56 -16.22
C HIS A 207 2.02 4.86 -14.92
N VAL A 208 2.61 3.66 -15.00
CA VAL A 208 2.96 2.85 -13.84
C VAL A 208 4.47 2.58 -13.81
N ALA A 209 5.12 2.94 -12.72
CA ALA A 209 6.47 2.48 -12.41
C ALA A 209 6.37 1.27 -11.48
N MET A 210 6.93 0.11 -11.89
CA MET A 210 6.88 -1.12 -11.12
C MET A 210 8.23 -1.44 -10.48
N PHE A 211 8.20 -1.77 -9.19
CA PHE A 211 9.35 -2.30 -8.45
C PHE A 211 9.01 -3.69 -7.93
N ILE A 212 9.79 -4.69 -8.29
CA ILE A 212 9.49 -6.08 -7.97
C ILE A 212 10.65 -6.70 -7.18
N ASN A 213 10.35 -7.14 -5.96
CA ASN A 213 11.17 -8.05 -5.19
C ASN A 213 10.44 -9.39 -5.09
N LEU A 214 11.04 -10.44 -5.60
CA LEU A 214 10.47 -11.78 -5.61
C LEU A 214 10.68 -12.50 -4.27
N ALA A 215 9.91 -13.55 -4.02
CA ALA A 215 10.01 -14.32 -2.78
C ALA A 215 11.38 -14.98 -2.57
N ASN A 216 12.08 -15.31 -3.66
CA ASN A 216 13.42 -15.87 -3.66
C ASN A 216 14.54 -14.84 -3.78
N ASP A 217 14.20 -13.55 -3.91
CA ASP A 217 15.19 -12.48 -3.87
C ASP A 217 15.68 -12.23 -2.43
N PRO A 218 16.86 -11.62 -2.25
CA PRO A 218 17.43 -11.38 -0.94
C PRO A 218 16.51 -10.59 -0.01
N VAL A 219 16.44 -11.01 1.25
CA VAL A 219 15.58 -10.42 2.29
C VAL A 219 15.87 -8.94 2.52
N VAL A 220 17.16 -8.56 2.43
CA VAL A 220 17.56 -7.16 2.66
C VAL A 220 17.12 -6.25 1.52
N GLU A 221 17.11 -6.74 0.29
CA GLU A 221 16.55 -6.03 -0.86
C GLU A 221 15.08 -5.70 -0.62
N ARG A 222 14.32 -6.65 -0.05
CA ARG A 222 12.89 -6.45 0.30
C ARG A 222 12.67 -5.27 1.23
N LEU A 223 13.58 -5.01 2.17
CA LEU A 223 13.51 -3.85 3.09
C LEU A 223 13.79 -2.52 2.39
N ILE A 224 14.46 -2.54 1.26
CA ILE A 224 14.80 -1.34 0.49
C ILE A 224 13.73 -1.01 -0.54
N THR A 225 13.08 -2.01 -1.11
CA THR A 225 12.10 -1.86 -2.19
C THR A 225 11.05 -0.79 -1.93
N PRO A 226 10.36 -0.72 -0.78
CA PRO A 226 9.37 0.33 -0.55
C PRO A 226 10.01 1.73 -0.42
N LYS A 227 11.24 1.82 0.08
CA LYS A 227 11.98 3.09 0.15
C LYS A 227 12.32 3.61 -1.24
N ILE A 228 12.77 2.73 -2.14
CA ILE A 228 13.04 3.03 -3.54
C ILE A 228 11.77 3.54 -4.23
N ALA A 229 10.66 2.82 -4.09
CA ALA A 229 9.38 3.21 -4.68
C ALA A 229 8.88 4.57 -4.18
N LEU A 230 8.94 4.80 -2.88
CA LEU A 230 8.55 6.07 -2.27
C LEU A 230 9.46 7.23 -2.68
N THR A 231 10.75 6.99 -2.89
CA THR A 231 11.69 8.02 -3.37
C THR A 231 11.33 8.50 -4.78
N LEU A 232 10.98 7.59 -5.68
CA LEU A 232 10.45 7.96 -6.99
C LEU A 232 9.12 8.72 -6.86
N ALA A 233 8.21 8.22 -6.03
CA ALA A 233 6.91 8.86 -5.83
C ALA A 233 7.04 10.30 -5.31
N GLU A 234 7.92 10.54 -4.36
CA GLU A 234 8.20 11.89 -3.83
C GLU A 234 8.80 12.81 -4.90
N TYR A 235 9.72 12.32 -5.73
CA TYR A 235 10.29 13.08 -6.84
C TYR A 235 9.21 13.50 -7.84
N LEU A 236 8.39 12.56 -8.30
CA LEU A 236 7.32 12.82 -9.26
C LEU A 236 6.26 13.76 -8.66
N ALA A 237 5.92 13.60 -7.38
CA ALA A 237 4.92 14.43 -6.73
C ALA A 237 5.44 15.85 -6.42
N TYR A 238 6.58 15.96 -5.76
CA TYR A 238 7.00 17.25 -5.20
C TYR A 238 7.93 18.07 -6.10
N GLU A 239 8.59 17.44 -7.08
CA GLU A 239 9.43 18.15 -8.04
C GLU A 239 8.76 18.28 -9.42
N LYS A 240 7.98 17.28 -9.85
CA LYS A 240 7.27 17.31 -11.14
C LYS A 240 5.80 17.76 -11.01
N GLY A 241 5.24 17.76 -9.81
CA GLY A 241 3.88 18.27 -9.56
C GLY A 241 2.76 17.27 -9.82
N MET A 242 3.10 15.99 -9.97
CA MET A 242 2.14 14.92 -10.27
C MET A 242 1.42 14.43 -9.01
N HIS A 243 0.21 13.93 -9.15
CA HIS A 243 -0.47 13.19 -8.09
C HIS A 243 -0.14 11.71 -8.21
N ILE A 244 0.54 11.17 -7.20
CA ILE A 244 1.06 9.80 -7.23
C ILE A 244 0.28 8.92 -6.25
N LEU A 245 -0.27 7.82 -6.77
CA LEU A 245 -0.80 6.73 -5.96
C LEU A 245 0.28 5.65 -5.83
N VAL A 246 0.70 5.37 -4.60
CA VAL A 246 1.67 4.32 -4.28
C VAL A 246 0.94 3.11 -3.74
N ILE A 247 1.14 1.96 -4.36
CA ILE A 247 0.63 0.67 -3.88
C ILE A 247 1.81 -0.17 -3.41
N LEU A 248 1.80 -0.57 -2.15
CA LEU A 248 2.84 -1.39 -1.52
C LEU A 248 2.25 -2.75 -1.14
N THR A 249 2.62 -3.82 -1.81
CA THR A 249 2.17 -5.20 -1.54
C THR A 249 3.37 -6.15 -1.48
N ASP A 250 3.56 -7.01 -0.52
CA ASP A 250 2.80 -7.22 0.70
C ASP A 250 3.60 -6.70 1.91
N MET A 251 3.00 -5.85 2.71
CA MET A 251 3.65 -5.27 3.88
C MET A 251 3.88 -6.30 5.00
N THR A 252 3.18 -7.43 4.98
CA THR A 252 3.47 -8.55 5.87
C THR A 252 4.78 -9.22 5.49
N SER A 253 5.04 -9.44 4.20
CA SER A 253 6.34 -9.93 3.71
C SER A 253 7.49 -8.98 4.07
N TYR A 254 7.25 -7.67 4.00
CA TYR A 254 8.19 -6.66 4.46
C TYR A 254 8.50 -6.78 5.95
N ALA A 255 7.48 -6.86 6.79
CA ALA A 255 7.64 -6.97 8.25
C ALA A 255 8.31 -8.31 8.65
N GLU A 256 8.01 -9.40 7.96
CA GLU A 256 8.69 -10.69 8.16
C GLU A 256 10.18 -10.62 7.78
N ALA A 257 10.51 -9.92 6.71
CA ALA A 257 11.90 -9.64 6.34
C ALA A 257 12.62 -8.84 7.43
N LEU A 258 11.96 -7.84 8.01
CA LEU A 258 12.50 -7.07 9.13
C LEU A 258 12.74 -7.94 10.37
N ARG A 259 11.81 -8.86 10.69
CA ARG A 259 11.95 -9.83 11.76
C ARG A 259 13.14 -10.76 11.54
N GLU A 260 13.31 -11.29 10.34
CA GLU A 260 14.42 -12.17 9.98
C GLU A 260 15.77 -11.48 10.13
N VAL A 261 15.88 -10.26 9.63
CA VAL A 261 17.11 -9.45 9.73
C VAL A 261 17.41 -9.09 11.18
N SER A 262 16.41 -8.67 11.96
CA SER A 262 16.57 -8.38 13.40
C SER A 262 17.02 -9.61 14.17
N SER A 263 16.44 -10.78 13.89
CA SER A 263 16.83 -12.05 14.50
C SER A 263 18.28 -12.43 14.16
N SER A 264 18.72 -12.23 12.92
CA SER A 264 20.08 -12.54 12.50
C SER A 264 21.14 -11.61 13.13
N LYS A 265 20.74 -10.40 13.52
CA LYS A 265 21.57 -9.49 14.34
C LYS A 265 21.62 -9.84 15.83
N GLY A 266 20.79 -10.77 16.29
CA GLY A 266 20.69 -11.11 17.70
C GLY A 266 19.97 -10.03 18.53
N GLU A 267 19.18 -9.18 17.92
CA GLU A 267 18.36 -8.17 18.62
C GLU A 267 17.30 -8.85 19.52
N ILE A 268 17.01 -8.23 20.67
CA ILE A 268 16.01 -8.76 21.60
C ILE A 268 14.62 -8.63 20.96
N PRO A 269 13.90 -9.74 20.73
CA PRO A 269 12.61 -9.70 20.10
C PRO A 269 11.53 -9.09 21.01
N SER A 270 10.59 -8.37 20.43
CA SER A 270 9.39 -7.87 21.06
C SER A 270 8.19 -8.81 20.76
N ARG A 271 6.98 -8.26 20.70
CA ARG A 271 5.73 -9.00 20.48
C ARG A 271 5.79 -9.87 19.21
N LYS A 272 5.47 -11.16 19.33
CA LYS A 272 5.49 -12.18 18.25
C LYS A 272 6.84 -12.28 17.50
N GLY A 273 7.95 -11.91 18.13
CA GLY A 273 9.29 -12.02 17.53
C GLY A 273 9.69 -10.86 16.61
N PHE A 274 8.86 -9.85 16.45
CA PHE A 274 9.20 -8.64 15.70
C PHE A 274 10.14 -7.74 16.49
N PRO A 275 10.99 -6.93 15.82
CA PRO A 275 11.84 -5.97 16.53
C PRO A 275 11.00 -4.91 17.26
N GLY A 276 11.53 -4.37 18.35
CA GLY A 276 10.85 -3.33 19.13
C GLY A 276 10.58 -2.05 18.36
N TYR A 277 11.31 -1.80 17.29
CA TYR A 277 11.17 -0.64 16.39
C TYR A 277 10.25 -0.88 15.18
N LEU A 278 9.45 -1.97 15.14
CA LEU A 278 8.54 -2.23 14.03
C LEU A 278 7.60 -1.04 13.75
N TYR A 279 7.08 -0.41 14.81
CA TYR A 279 6.20 0.75 14.68
C TYR A 279 6.90 1.92 13.99
N SER A 280 8.06 2.33 14.47
CA SER A 280 8.80 3.47 13.88
C SER A 280 9.31 3.18 12.47
N ASP A 281 9.62 1.92 12.18
CA ASP A 281 10.03 1.50 10.85
C ASP A 281 8.87 1.59 9.84
N LEU A 282 7.70 1.02 10.17
CA LEU A 282 6.49 1.18 9.35
C LEU A 282 6.07 2.65 9.22
N ALA A 283 6.13 3.41 10.31
CA ALA A 283 5.82 4.85 10.30
C ALA A 283 6.76 5.62 9.36
N SER A 284 8.04 5.28 9.29
CA SER A 284 9.00 5.92 8.39
C SER A 284 8.63 5.78 6.92
N LEU A 285 7.94 4.71 6.54
CA LEU A 285 7.41 4.50 5.20
C LEU A 285 6.07 5.21 5.00
N TYR A 286 5.11 4.99 5.87
CA TYR A 286 3.75 5.50 5.70
C TYR A 286 3.67 7.03 5.85
N GLU A 287 4.48 7.63 6.71
CA GLU A 287 4.53 9.09 6.89
C GLU A 287 5.13 9.86 5.70
N ARG A 288 5.63 9.16 4.68
CA ARG A 288 6.04 9.76 3.41
C ARG A 288 4.85 10.14 2.51
N ALA A 289 3.64 9.68 2.80
CA ALA A 289 2.42 10.12 2.13
C ALA A 289 2.02 11.52 2.62
N GLY A 290 1.47 12.34 1.75
CA GLY A 290 0.93 13.64 2.11
C GLY A 290 0.88 14.64 0.96
N ILE A 291 0.43 15.83 1.29
CA ILE A 291 0.45 17.03 0.44
C ILE A 291 1.34 18.05 1.15
N VAL A 292 2.21 18.70 0.40
CA VAL A 292 3.16 19.69 0.92
C VAL A 292 2.81 21.09 0.40
N ALA A 293 2.70 22.06 1.29
CA ALA A 293 2.41 23.45 0.95
C ALA A 293 3.40 24.01 -0.08
N GLY A 294 2.87 24.65 -1.11
CA GLY A 294 3.68 25.20 -2.20
C GLY A 294 4.18 24.18 -3.22
N ARG A 295 3.71 22.93 -3.14
CA ARG A 295 3.91 21.88 -4.13
C ARG A 295 2.57 21.48 -4.74
N ASN A 296 2.51 21.25 -6.05
CA ASN A 296 1.24 20.92 -6.71
C ASN A 296 0.85 19.44 -6.59
N GLY A 297 1.82 18.57 -6.41
CA GLY A 297 1.60 17.12 -6.36
C GLY A 297 1.27 16.58 -4.97
N SER A 298 0.92 15.30 -4.94
CA SER A 298 0.63 14.56 -3.70
C SER A 298 1.15 13.13 -3.77
N VAL A 299 1.45 12.55 -2.61
CA VAL A 299 1.75 11.13 -2.46
C VAL A 299 0.64 10.51 -1.62
N THR A 300 -0.12 9.60 -2.22
CA THR A 300 -1.17 8.81 -1.58
C THR A 300 -0.73 7.36 -1.51
N GLN A 301 -0.96 6.66 -0.40
CA GLN A 301 -0.52 5.28 -0.23
C GLN A 301 -1.68 4.34 0.03
N ILE A 302 -1.67 3.19 -0.65
CA ILE A 302 -2.46 2.00 -0.33
C ILE A 302 -1.48 0.88 0.04
N PRO A 303 -1.08 0.76 1.31
CA PRO A 303 -0.35 -0.41 1.78
C PRO A 303 -1.29 -1.61 1.83
N ILE A 304 -0.88 -2.74 1.27
CA ILE A 304 -1.63 -4.00 1.35
C ILE A 304 -0.88 -4.95 2.25
N LEU A 305 -1.55 -5.53 3.22
CA LEU A 305 -0.99 -6.52 4.12
C LEU A 305 -1.90 -7.74 4.24
N THR A 306 -1.31 -8.89 4.50
CA THR A 306 -2.02 -10.13 4.81
C THR A 306 -1.97 -10.39 6.31
N MET A 307 -3.14 -10.54 6.93
CA MET A 307 -3.25 -10.83 8.35
C MET A 307 -3.01 -12.32 8.59
N PRO A 308 -1.98 -12.71 9.37
CA PRO A 308 -1.80 -14.11 9.76
C PRO A 308 -3.03 -14.62 10.53
N ASN A 309 -3.61 -15.73 10.07
CA ASN A 309 -4.84 -16.33 10.61
C ASN A 309 -6.06 -15.39 10.62
N ASP A 310 -6.12 -14.41 9.72
CA ASP A 310 -7.16 -13.37 9.69
C ASP A 310 -7.25 -12.56 11.01
N ASP A 311 -6.17 -12.52 11.78
CA ASP A 311 -6.11 -11.86 13.10
C ASP A 311 -5.75 -10.37 12.94
N ILE A 312 -6.75 -9.51 13.02
CA ILE A 312 -6.57 -8.05 12.97
C ILE A 312 -5.79 -7.50 14.18
N THR A 313 -5.67 -8.27 15.26
CA THR A 313 -4.89 -7.88 16.46
C THR A 313 -3.41 -8.28 16.37
N HIS A 314 -3.01 -8.90 15.24
CA HIS A 314 -1.61 -9.18 14.97
C HIS A 314 -0.79 -7.88 14.89
N PRO A 315 0.50 -7.85 15.34
CA PRO A 315 1.29 -6.61 15.36
C PRO A 315 1.31 -5.82 14.05
N ILE A 316 1.29 -6.48 12.91
CA ILE A 316 1.37 -5.81 11.61
C ILE A 316 0.10 -4.99 11.31
N PRO A 317 -1.12 -5.56 11.26
CA PRO A 317 -2.33 -4.76 11.07
C PRO A 317 -2.60 -3.81 12.23
N ASP A 318 -2.35 -4.22 13.48
CA ASP A 318 -2.56 -3.40 14.67
C ASP A 318 -1.75 -2.10 14.59
N LEU A 319 -0.43 -2.19 14.38
CA LEU A 319 0.44 -1.01 14.27
C LEU A 319 0.15 -0.19 13.01
N THR A 320 -0.14 -0.84 11.88
CA THR A 320 -0.53 -0.14 10.65
C THR A 320 -1.79 0.70 10.87
N GLY A 321 -2.79 0.16 11.57
CA GLY A 321 -4.02 0.87 11.90
C GLY A 321 -3.82 2.11 12.77
N TYR A 322 -2.79 2.14 13.63
CA TYR A 322 -2.43 3.32 14.43
C TYR A 322 -1.75 4.41 13.61
N ILE A 323 -0.98 4.04 12.57
CA ILE A 323 -0.21 5.01 11.77
C ILE A 323 -1.08 5.63 10.67
N THR A 324 -2.06 4.89 10.15
CA THR A 324 -2.83 5.24 8.96
C THR A 324 -4.17 5.90 9.28
N GLU A 325 -4.82 6.47 8.27
CA GLU A 325 -6.11 7.19 8.43
C GLU A 325 -7.32 6.33 8.09
N GLY A 326 -7.28 5.05 8.42
CA GLY A 326 -8.38 4.11 8.21
C GLY A 326 -7.88 2.75 7.76
N GLN A 327 -8.78 1.90 7.31
CA GLN A 327 -8.48 0.59 6.72
C GLN A 327 -9.62 0.09 5.85
N ILE A 328 -9.30 -0.71 4.85
CA ILE A 328 -10.22 -1.52 4.06
C ILE A 328 -9.97 -2.97 4.46
N VAL A 329 -10.98 -3.67 4.96
CA VAL A 329 -10.85 -5.05 5.44
C VAL A 329 -11.50 -6.00 4.44
N LEU A 330 -10.77 -7.00 3.99
CA LEU A 330 -11.32 -8.09 3.18
C LEU A 330 -11.83 -9.22 4.06
N ASP A 331 -12.95 -9.79 3.68
CA ASP A 331 -13.68 -10.80 4.44
C ASP A 331 -13.70 -12.16 3.73
N ARG A 332 -13.36 -13.20 4.47
CA ARG A 332 -13.34 -14.57 3.95
C ARG A 332 -14.72 -15.14 3.69
N GLN A 333 -15.72 -14.76 4.46
CA GLN A 333 -17.08 -15.22 4.29
C GLN A 333 -17.68 -14.66 3.00
N LEU A 334 -17.54 -13.37 2.75
CA LEU A 334 -17.96 -12.74 1.48
C LEU A 334 -17.26 -13.40 0.28
N ASN A 335 -15.95 -13.66 0.41
CA ASN A 335 -15.20 -14.36 -0.64
C ASN A 335 -15.74 -15.77 -0.90
N SER A 336 -16.10 -16.52 0.15
CA SER A 336 -16.69 -17.87 0.00
C SER A 336 -18.08 -17.85 -0.63
N GLN A 337 -18.78 -16.74 -0.53
CA GLN A 337 -20.07 -16.49 -1.19
C GLN A 337 -19.92 -15.94 -2.63
N SER A 338 -18.68 -15.91 -3.14
CA SER A 338 -18.35 -15.40 -4.47
C SER A 338 -18.66 -13.90 -4.67
N VAL A 339 -18.66 -13.12 -3.59
CA VAL A 339 -18.73 -11.67 -3.64
C VAL A 339 -17.33 -11.12 -3.91
N TYR A 340 -17.16 -10.37 -4.99
CA TYR A 340 -15.91 -9.70 -5.34
C TYR A 340 -16.15 -8.23 -5.66
N PRO A 341 -15.30 -7.32 -5.14
CA PRO A 341 -14.29 -7.54 -4.11
C PRO A 341 -14.93 -7.87 -2.75
N PRO A 342 -14.37 -8.79 -1.96
CA PRO A 342 -14.98 -9.21 -0.69
C PRO A 342 -14.69 -8.21 0.43
N ILE A 343 -15.12 -6.97 0.26
CA ILE A 343 -14.87 -5.88 1.22
C ILE A 343 -15.90 -5.95 2.35
N SER A 344 -15.41 -6.14 3.58
CA SER A 344 -16.22 -6.04 4.79
C SER A 344 -16.42 -4.58 5.17
N VAL A 345 -17.62 -4.08 5.00
CA VAL A 345 -17.95 -2.66 5.18
C VAL A 345 -17.87 -2.21 6.63
N LEU A 346 -18.36 -3.03 7.58
CA LEU A 346 -18.50 -2.59 8.98
C LEU A 346 -17.16 -2.32 9.69
N PRO A 347 -16.09 -3.13 9.55
CA PRO A 347 -14.79 -2.83 10.13
C PRO A 347 -13.94 -1.88 9.28
N SER A 348 -14.40 -1.52 8.08
CA SER A 348 -13.68 -0.64 7.15
C SER A 348 -14.10 0.81 7.34
N LEU A 349 -13.14 1.72 7.22
CA LEU A 349 -13.41 3.15 7.32
C LEU A 349 -12.28 3.98 6.68
N SER A 350 -12.62 5.19 6.23
CA SER A 350 -11.66 6.24 5.88
C SER A 350 -11.95 7.48 6.74
N ARG A 351 -11.00 7.86 7.60
CA ARG A 351 -11.17 8.97 8.53
C ARG A 351 -11.20 10.33 7.85
N LEU A 352 -10.62 10.43 6.66
CA LEU A 352 -10.56 11.68 5.89
C LEU A 352 -11.71 11.83 4.88
N MET A 353 -12.53 10.80 4.69
CA MET A 353 -13.60 10.76 3.69
C MET A 353 -14.49 12.00 3.74
N LYS A 354 -14.97 12.39 4.93
CA LYS A 354 -15.92 13.49 5.14
C LYS A 354 -15.43 14.83 4.60
N ASP A 355 -14.11 15.03 4.49
CA ASP A 355 -13.50 16.28 4.08
C ASP A 355 -13.22 16.35 2.56
N GLY A 356 -13.43 15.24 1.84
CA GLY A 356 -13.18 15.11 0.41
C GLY A 356 -14.38 14.64 -0.42
N ILE A 357 -15.57 14.62 0.17
CA ILE A 357 -16.82 14.24 -0.51
C ILE A 357 -17.90 15.32 -0.33
N GLY A 358 -18.99 15.20 -1.09
CA GLY A 358 -20.10 16.14 -1.05
C GLY A 358 -20.02 17.21 -2.12
N GLU A 359 -20.67 18.34 -1.89
CA GLU A 359 -20.75 19.43 -2.86
C GLU A 359 -19.35 19.98 -3.23
N GLY A 360 -19.04 20.05 -4.51
CA GLY A 360 -17.75 20.50 -5.02
C GLY A 360 -16.68 19.39 -5.17
N TYR A 361 -16.93 18.19 -4.65
CA TYR A 361 -16.01 17.04 -4.77
C TYR A 361 -16.67 15.84 -5.46
N THR A 362 -17.82 15.40 -4.92
CA THR A 362 -18.61 14.30 -5.47
C THR A 362 -20.04 14.78 -5.73
N ARG A 363 -21.03 14.21 -5.08
CA ARG A 363 -22.44 14.68 -5.13
C ARG A 363 -22.89 15.06 -3.72
N LYS A 364 -23.74 16.08 -3.59
CA LYS A 364 -24.15 16.65 -2.29
C LYS A 364 -24.75 15.65 -1.29
N ASP A 365 -25.39 14.58 -1.78
CA ASP A 365 -26.02 13.54 -0.98
C ASP A 365 -25.07 12.40 -0.58
N HIS A 366 -23.81 12.42 -1.02
CA HIS A 366 -22.88 11.31 -0.83
C HIS A 366 -22.70 10.93 0.64
N GLN A 367 -22.51 11.90 1.53
CA GLN A 367 -22.31 11.63 2.97
C GLN A 367 -23.55 10.99 3.59
N ASP A 368 -24.73 11.46 3.22
CA ASP A 368 -26.01 10.95 3.73
C ASP A 368 -26.24 9.51 3.25
N VAL A 369 -26.04 9.25 1.96
CA VAL A 369 -26.16 7.91 1.37
C VAL A 369 -25.18 6.94 2.03
N ALA A 370 -23.92 7.34 2.19
CA ALA A 370 -22.88 6.50 2.82
C ALA A 370 -23.25 6.15 4.26
N ASN A 371 -23.66 7.14 5.06
CA ASN A 371 -24.07 6.93 6.45
C ASN A 371 -25.29 6.02 6.55
N GLN A 372 -26.26 6.20 5.65
CA GLN A 372 -27.49 5.40 5.66
C GLN A 372 -27.23 3.95 5.23
N LEU A 373 -26.46 3.73 4.16
CA LEU A 373 -26.09 2.39 3.72
C LEU A 373 -25.35 1.63 4.82
N PHE A 374 -24.39 2.29 5.48
CA PHE A 374 -23.66 1.70 6.61
C PHE A 374 -24.59 1.33 7.77
N SER A 375 -25.50 2.24 8.15
CA SER A 375 -26.47 2.00 9.22
C SER A 375 -27.42 0.86 8.88
N CYS A 376 -27.95 0.82 7.67
CA CYS A 376 -28.83 -0.25 7.21
C CYS A 376 -28.10 -1.61 7.18
N TYR A 377 -26.86 -1.64 6.71
CA TYR A 377 -26.08 -2.88 6.67
C TYR A 377 -25.70 -3.38 8.07
N ALA A 378 -25.50 -2.49 9.04
CA ALA A 378 -25.37 -2.90 10.45
C ALA A 378 -26.63 -3.60 10.97
N LYS A 379 -27.83 -3.05 10.67
CA LYS A 379 -29.12 -3.68 11.02
C LYS A 379 -29.33 -5.06 10.34
N VAL A 380 -28.74 -5.29 9.18
CA VAL A 380 -28.72 -6.62 8.54
C VAL A 380 -28.04 -7.65 9.43
N GLY A 381 -26.91 -7.26 10.06
CA GLY A 381 -26.23 -8.14 11.02
C GLY A 381 -27.11 -8.55 12.19
N ASP A 382 -27.87 -7.59 12.74
CA ASP A 382 -28.83 -7.85 13.83
C ASP A 382 -29.95 -8.77 13.39
N ALA A 383 -30.52 -8.53 12.20
CA ALA A 383 -31.58 -9.38 11.63
C ALA A 383 -31.09 -10.82 11.36
N ARG A 384 -29.87 -10.98 10.85
CA ARG A 384 -29.24 -12.32 10.65
C ARG A 384 -29.00 -13.04 11.97
N ALA A 385 -28.53 -12.33 13.00
CA ALA A 385 -28.33 -12.89 14.33
C ALA A 385 -29.67 -13.34 14.92
N LEU A 386 -30.73 -12.54 14.80
CA LEU A 386 -32.05 -12.90 15.25
C LEU A 386 -32.61 -14.11 14.47
N ALA A 387 -32.50 -14.12 13.15
CA ALA A 387 -32.92 -15.24 12.30
C ALA A 387 -32.25 -16.57 12.68
N SER A 388 -30.98 -16.53 13.09
CA SER A 388 -30.25 -17.72 13.52
C SER A 388 -30.77 -18.33 14.81
N VAL A 389 -31.48 -17.55 15.64
CA VAL A 389 -32.05 -17.98 16.92
C VAL A 389 -33.50 -18.41 16.80
N ILE A 390 -34.36 -17.64 16.12
CA ILE A 390 -35.80 -17.89 16.06
C ILE A 390 -36.30 -18.46 14.73
N GLY A 391 -35.45 -18.44 13.70
CA GLY A 391 -35.84 -18.81 12.31
C GLY A 391 -36.31 -17.61 11.49
N GLU A 392 -36.07 -17.65 10.18
CA GLU A 392 -36.46 -16.56 9.25
C GLU A 392 -37.97 -16.36 9.19
N ASP A 393 -38.78 -17.42 9.33
CA ASP A 393 -40.23 -17.35 9.26
C ASP A 393 -40.82 -16.51 10.38
N GLU A 394 -40.22 -16.53 11.55
CA GLU A 394 -40.65 -15.80 12.75
C GLU A 394 -40.21 -14.34 12.82
N LEU A 395 -39.39 -13.88 11.85
CA LEU A 395 -38.89 -12.51 11.80
C LEU A 395 -40.07 -11.53 11.52
N SER A 396 -39.94 -10.31 12.04
CA SER A 396 -40.81 -9.21 11.68
C SER A 396 -40.75 -8.87 10.19
N ALA A 397 -41.75 -8.21 9.66
CA ALA A 397 -41.79 -7.80 8.26
C ALA A 397 -40.62 -6.88 7.89
N ILE A 398 -40.19 -6.03 8.84
CA ILE A 398 -39.04 -5.14 8.61
C ILE A 398 -37.70 -5.90 8.64
N ASP A 399 -37.53 -6.87 9.55
CA ASP A 399 -36.31 -7.67 9.60
C ASP A 399 -36.15 -8.52 8.33
N LYS A 400 -37.22 -9.05 7.78
CA LYS A 400 -37.21 -9.73 6.46
C LYS A 400 -36.76 -8.80 5.34
N LYS A 401 -37.24 -7.54 5.34
CA LYS A 401 -36.74 -6.53 4.37
C LYS A 401 -35.26 -6.22 4.54
N TYR A 402 -34.76 -6.17 5.77
CA TYR A 402 -33.30 -6.00 6.00
C TYR A 402 -32.50 -7.19 5.51
N LEU A 403 -32.97 -8.41 5.61
CA LEU A 403 -32.30 -9.58 5.03
C LEU A 403 -32.25 -9.50 3.49
N GLU A 404 -33.36 -9.10 2.85
CA GLU A 404 -33.41 -8.88 1.40
C GLU A 404 -32.47 -7.74 0.97
N PHE A 405 -32.48 -6.62 1.69
CA PHE A 405 -31.56 -5.51 1.48
C PHE A 405 -30.10 -5.96 1.62
N GLY A 406 -29.76 -6.71 2.66
CA GLY A 406 -28.40 -7.18 2.90
C GLY A 406 -27.86 -8.04 1.75
N LYS A 407 -28.70 -8.95 1.24
CA LYS A 407 -28.34 -9.78 0.09
C LYS A 407 -28.12 -8.92 -1.16
N ALA A 408 -29.03 -8.02 -1.45
CA ALA A 408 -28.93 -7.12 -2.60
C ALA A 408 -27.74 -6.16 -2.48
N PHE A 409 -27.44 -5.68 -1.28
CA PHE A 409 -26.27 -4.84 -1.01
C PHE A 409 -24.96 -5.56 -1.25
N GLU A 410 -24.83 -6.79 -0.77
CA GLU A 410 -23.64 -7.63 -1.02
C GLU A 410 -23.49 -7.96 -2.52
N GLU A 411 -24.58 -8.26 -3.21
CA GLU A 411 -24.56 -8.67 -4.62
C GLU A 411 -24.35 -7.49 -5.58
N HIS A 412 -24.96 -6.33 -5.33
CA HIS A 412 -25.00 -5.23 -6.30
C HIS A 412 -24.16 -4.01 -5.93
N PHE A 413 -23.92 -3.75 -4.64
CA PHE A 413 -23.10 -2.62 -4.21
C PHE A 413 -21.65 -3.04 -3.92
N ILE A 414 -21.44 -4.03 -3.06
CA ILE A 414 -20.12 -4.57 -2.77
C ILE A 414 -19.64 -5.37 -3.98
N GLY A 415 -20.50 -6.28 -4.50
CA GLY A 415 -20.21 -7.11 -5.65
C GLY A 415 -20.05 -6.29 -6.93
N GLN A 416 -18.91 -6.53 -7.60
CA GLN A 416 -18.52 -5.82 -8.81
C GLN A 416 -17.63 -6.72 -9.66
N ALA A 417 -17.75 -6.67 -10.99
CA ALA A 417 -16.89 -7.47 -11.87
C ALA A 417 -15.43 -6.95 -11.85
N HIS A 418 -14.48 -7.84 -12.12
CA HIS A 418 -13.03 -7.54 -12.10
C HIS A 418 -12.58 -6.40 -13.03
N HIS A 419 -13.37 -6.06 -14.04
CA HIS A 419 -13.08 -4.97 -14.99
C HIS A 419 -14.16 -3.89 -14.98
N GLU A 420 -15.07 -3.95 -14.03
CA GLU A 420 -16.13 -2.96 -13.90
C GLU A 420 -15.60 -1.72 -13.20
N ASN A 421 -15.69 -0.59 -13.89
CA ASN A 421 -15.24 0.71 -13.41
C ASN A 421 -16.47 1.60 -13.21
N ARG A 422 -16.92 1.74 -11.97
CA ARG A 422 -18.10 2.55 -11.64
C ARG A 422 -17.70 3.99 -11.31
N SER A 423 -18.41 4.94 -11.88
CA SER A 423 -18.31 6.34 -11.45
C SER A 423 -18.95 6.53 -10.06
N ILE A 424 -18.62 7.65 -9.42
CA ILE A 424 -19.25 7.98 -8.13
C ILE A 424 -20.77 8.18 -8.28
N ILE A 425 -21.22 8.72 -9.41
CA ILE A 425 -22.64 8.89 -9.68
C ILE A 425 -23.36 7.54 -9.77
N GLU A 426 -22.81 6.60 -10.57
CA GLU A 426 -23.34 5.24 -10.67
C GLU A 426 -23.36 4.54 -9.30
N THR A 427 -22.31 4.69 -8.51
CA THR A 427 -22.22 4.15 -7.16
C THR A 427 -23.33 4.69 -6.25
N LEU A 428 -23.58 6.01 -6.28
CA LEU A 428 -24.64 6.63 -5.49
C LEU A 428 -26.03 6.24 -5.98
N GLU A 429 -26.23 6.07 -7.28
CA GLU A 429 -27.52 5.59 -7.83
C GLU A 429 -27.79 4.13 -7.43
N ILE A 430 -26.78 3.27 -7.42
CA ILE A 430 -26.92 1.91 -6.88
C ILE A 430 -27.28 1.97 -5.40
N GLY A 431 -26.65 2.86 -4.62
CA GLY A 431 -26.96 3.09 -3.23
C GLY A 431 -28.43 3.49 -3.02
N TRP A 432 -28.94 4.45 -3.78
CA TRP A 432 -30.34 4.86 -3.73
C TRP A 432 -31.32 3.75 -4.12
N LYS A 433 -31.00 3.00 -5.18
CA LYS A 433 -31.81 1.85 -5.59
C LYS A 433 -31.97 0.83 -4.46
N LEU A 434 -30.92 0.59 -3.70
CA LEU A 434 -30.97 -0.30 -2.54
C LEU A 434 -31.74 0.30 -1.37
N LEU A 435 -31.52 1.58 -1.05
CA LEU A 435 -32.24 2.26 0.04
C LEU A 435 -33.75 2.31 -0.19
N ARG A 436 -34.20 2.41 -1.44
CA ARG A 436 -35.64 2.35 -1.81
C ARG A 436 -36.31 0.99 -1.54
N MET A 437 -35.53 -0.08 -1.27
CA MET A 437 -36.09 -1.37 -0.82
C MET A 437 -36.63 -1.31 0.61
N LEU A 438 -36.22 -0.31 1.38
CA LEU A 438 -36.61 -0.10 2.75
C LEU A 438 -37.67 1.02 2.83
N PRO A 439 -38.59 0.98 3.82
CA PRO A 439 -39.54 2.07 4.05
C PRO A 439 -38.80 3.38 4.34
N ARG A 440 -39.40 4.52 3.89
CA ARG A 440 -38.82 5.85 4.09
C ARG A 440 -38.52 6.16 5.55
N GLU A 441 -39.34 5.65 6.48
CA GLU A 441 -39.20 5.85 7.91
C GLU A 441 -37.91 5.21 8.49
N GLU A 442 -37.35 4.23 7.80
CA GLU A 442 -36.07 3.60 8.18
C GLU A 442 -34.84 4.41 7.78
N LEU A 443 -35.00 5.42 6.91
CA LEU A 443 -33.90 6.24 6.37
C LEU A 443 -33.65 7.48 7.24
N ASP A 444 -33.35 7.25 8.50
CA ASP A 444 -33.19 8.27 9.55
C ASP A 444 -31.85 9.04 9.52
N ARG A 445 -30.91 8.62 8.67
CA ARG A 445 -29.58 9.26 8.50
C ARG A 445 -29.51 10.23 7.33
N ILE A 446 -30.59 10.40 6.59
CA ILE A 446 -30.67 11.27 5.42
C ILE A 446 -31.52 12.49 5.73
N ASP A 447 -31.05 13.68 5.37
CA ASP A 447 -31.83 14.92 5.50
C ASP A 447 -33.14 14.81 4.69
N THR A 448 -34.23 15.30 5.26
CA THR A 448 -35.58 15.21 4.65
C THR A 448 -35.64 15.83 3.25
N LYS A 449 -34.90 16.93 3.02
CA LYS A 449 -34.84 17.57 1.68
C LYS A 449 -34.12 16.70 0.66
N VAL A 450 -33.12 15.93 1.10
CA VAL A 450 -32.42 14.96 0.25
C VAL A 450 -33.34 13.79 -0.05
N LEU A 451 -34.06 13.27 0.95
CA LEU A 451 -35.10 12.25 0.75
C LEU A 451 -36.16 12.72 -0.26
N ASP A 452 -36.68 13.94 -0.12
CA ASP A 452 -37.68 14.49 -1.03
C ASP A 452 -37.21 14.61 -2.47
N GLN A 453 -35.88 14.73 -2.66
CA GLN A 453 -35.28 14.85 -3.99
C GLN A 453 -34.94 13.50 -4.64
N TYR A 454 -34.48 12.52 -3.87
CA TYR A 454 -33.91 11.30 -4.40
C TYR A 454 -34.68 10.02 -4.06
N TYR A 455 -35.53 10.05 -3.03
CA TYR A 455 -36.42 8.93 -2.70
C TYR A 455 -37.71 9.07 -3.49
N GLU A 456 -37.76 8.44 -4.65
CA GLU A 456 -38.97 8.24 -5.43
C GLU A 456 -39.51 6.83 -5.12
N GLU A 457 -40.84 6.72 -4.89
CA GLU A 457 -41.47 5.43 -4.63
C GLU A 457 -41.52 4.52 -5.86
#